data_8e3f04f7ea7f9a68082054b723e63a55
#
_entry.id   8e3f04f7ea7f9a68082054b723e63a55
#
_cell.length_a   1.000
_cell.length_b   1.000
_cell.length_c   1.000
_cell.angle_alpha   90.00
_cell.angle_beta   90.00
_cell.angle_gamma   90.00
#
_symmetry.space_group_name_H-M   'P 1'
#
loop_
_entity.id
_entity.type
_entity.pdbx_description
1 polymer ?
#
loop_
_entity_poly.entity_id
_entity_poly.type
_entity_poly.pdbx_seq_one_letter_code
_entity_poly.pdbx_strand_id
1 'polypeptide(L)'
;MPTLNQYKMEEPNKNKAEVKENLEESEDAVIEETEEVDELAVDIPDIPLPSFENEESSIIEDEFDSAYKFAVAGVGQGGSRLAETFWKLGYRRVVAINTAAQDLKPISLPEKNKLLLGGSGAGKNRKKAQAIFEEHKEDILDFLKNSFGTGIDRILVCIGAGGGTGAGGGPIVVDVCHDLCQSWGIEQSDHEAKVGAVLALPTKSEGSRVKTNAKETAETLIKRSTSGTLSPLIILDNERIRHLYPKLSVNKFWNTANTSICSLFHLFNKIAAQDSEYTAFDKADLDTVMSSGIISFGAVPVKYTGELVEETDISHAVRDNLKKNILANIDVNTGNVAACVVIGDKDTLDDTPQESLEHGFEQLTRLLGEGSTVHRGIYHTSKKGLVVYTIIGGIEAPEQLFA
;
A
#
# COMPACT_ATOMS: atom_id res chain seq x y z
N MET A 1 -47.05 -35.62 -39.36
CA MET A 1 -47.70 -34.96 -40.50
C MET A 1 -48.92 -34.25 -39.96
N PRO A 2 -49.18 -32.99 -40.21
CA PRO A 2 -49.02 -32.13 -41.38
C PRO A 2 -48.27 -30.81 -41.03
N THR A 3 -47.86 -29.92 -41.82
CA THR A 3 -47.84 -29.42 -43.21
C THR A 3 -47.30 -28.01 -43.15
N LEU A 4 -46.39 -27.71 -44.05
CA LEU A 4 -45.85 -26.39 -44.35
C LEU A 4 -46.91 -25.36 -44.68
N ASN A 5 -46.71 -24.09 -44.31
CA ASN A 5 -47.12 -22.96 -45.12
C ASN A 5 -46.28 -21.69 -44.84
N GLN A 6 -45.48 -21.31 -45.78
CA GLN A 6 -45.40 -20.13 -46.62
C GLN A 6 -45.19 -18.78 -45.90
N TYR A 7 -44.02 -18.28 -46.01
CA TYR A 7 -43.66 -16.87 -45.84
C TYR A 7 -43.79 -16.12 -47.16
N LYS A 8 -44.57 -15.05 -47.14
CA LYS A 8 -44.57 -14.00 -48.14
C LYS A 8 -43.49 -12.98 -47.79
N MET A 9 -42.67 -12.62 -48.77
CA MET A 9 -41.77 -11.47 -48.76
C MET A 9 -42.59 -10.19 -48.99
N GLU A 10 -42.32 -9.15 -48.17
CA GLU A 10 -42.70 -7.76 -48.44
C GLU A 10 -41.46 -6.89 -48.57
N GLU A 11 -41.48 -5.99 -49.53
CA GLU A 11 -40.41 -5.12 -50.00
C GLU A 11 -40.08 -3.96 -49.02
N PRO A 12 -38.93 -3.27 -49.17
CA PRO A 12 -38.42 -2.35 -48.20
C PRO A 12 -39.03 -0.95 -48.28
N ASN A 13 -39.39 -0.41 -47.13
CA ASN A 13 -39.90 0.95 -47.01
C ASN A 13 -38.72 1.95 -46.83
N LYS A 14 -38.83 3.01 -47.65
CA LYS A 14 -37.94 4.15 -47.68
C LYS A 14 -38.12 5.01 -46.42
N ASN A 15 -37.19 5.00 -45.50
CA ASN A 15 -36.92 6.11 -44.55
C ASN A 15 -35.49 5.96 -43.98
N LYS A 16 -34.52 6.31 -44.81
CA LYS A 16 -33.09 6.38 -44.44
C LYS A 16 -32.52 7.81 -44.61
N ALA A 17 -33.33 8.84 -44.51
CA ALA A 17 -32.91 10.21 -44.72
C ALA A 17 -33.06 11.12 -43.48
N GLU A 18 -33.74 10.71 -42.39
CA GLU A 18 -33.95 11.57 -41.21
C GLU A 18 -33.19 11.16 -39.91
N VAL A 19 -32.30 10.19 -39.99
CA VAL A 19 -31.53 9.70 -38.83
C VAL A 19 -30.07 10.16 -38.87
N LYS A 20 -29.65 10.93 -39.86
CA LYS A 20 -28.27 11.43 -39.95
C LYS A 20 -28.05 12.86 -39.45
N GLU A 21 -29.12 13.62 -39.16
CA GLU A 21 -28.98 15.01 -38.68
C GLU A 21 -29.05 15.16 -37.15
N ASN A 22 -29.37 14.08 -36.38
CA ASN A 22 -29.41 14.12 -34.93
C ASN A 22 -28.22 13.41 -34.21
N LEU A 23 -27.10 13.15 -34.93
CA LEU A 23 -25.91 12.52 -34.38
C LEU A 23 -24.68 13.44 -34.33
N GLU A 24 -24.80 14.68 -34.82
CA GLU A 24 -23.70 15.68 -34.77
C GLU A 24 -23.83 16.72 -33.65
N GLU A 25 -24.92 16.74 -32.87
CA GLU A 25 -25.10 17.68 -31.74
C GLU A 25 -24.83 17.05 -30.36
N SER A 26 -24.29 15.84 -30.25
CA SER A 26 -24.01 15.20 -28.96
C SER A 26 -22.53 14.94 -28.66
N GLU A 27 -21.61 15.44 -29.45
CA GLU A 27 -20.16 15.29 -29.21
C GLU A 27 -19.52 16.43 -28.41
N ASP A 28 -20.21 17.55 -28.16
CA ASP A 28 -19.66 18.71 -27.45
C ASP A 28 -20.06 18.79 -25.95
N ALA A 29 -20.67 17.76 -25.38
CA ALA A 29 -21.13 17.76 -24.00
C ALA A 29 -20.41 16.78 -23.06
N VAL A 30 -19.22 16.28 -23.40
CA VAL A 30 -18.49 15.25 -22.61
C VAL A 30 -17.09 15.73 -22.17
N ILE A 31 -16.84 17.02 -22.07
CA ILE A 31 -15.50 17.50 -21.64
C ILE A 31 -15.54 18.40 -20.38
N GLU A 32 -16.54 18.30 -19.53
CA GLU A 32 -16.56 19.09 -18.27
C GLU A 32 -16.67 18.27 -16.98
N GLU A 33 -16.56 16.93 -17.00
CA GLU A 33 -16.66 16.12 -15.77
C GLU A 33 -15.33 15.50 -15.27
N THR A 34 -14.18 16.01 -15.70
CA THR A 34 -12.87 15.44 -15.31
C THR A 34 -12.17 16.17 -14.17
N GLU A 35 -12.68 17.27 -13.66
CA GLU A 35 -11.98 18.05 -12.61
C GLU A 35 -12.33 17.67 -11.16
N GLU A 36 -13.41 16.93 -10.89
CA GLU A 36 -13.77 16.56 -9.51
C GLU A 36 -13.15 15.24 -8.99
N VAL A 37 -12.43 14.48 -9.82
CA VAL A 37 -11.85 13.18 -9.42
C VAL A 37 -10.45 13.33 -8.82
N ASP A 38 -9.80 14.49 -9.00
CA ASP A 38 -8.44 14.74 -8.47
C ASP A 38 -8.42 15.21 -7.00
N GLU A 39 -9.55 15.62 -6.41
CA GLU A 39 -9.59 16.06 -5.00
C GLU A 39 -9.42 14.96 -3.95
N LEU A 40 -9.44 13.68 -4.34
CA LEU A 40 -9.25 12.54 -3.44
C LEU A 40 -8.02 11.69 -3.77
N ALA A 41 -7.24 12.04 -4.77
CA ALA A 41 -5.89 11.51 -4.89
C ALA A 41 -5.14 11.95 -3.63
N VAL A 42 -4.58 11.01 -2.89
CA VAL A 42 -3.61 11.32 -1.83
C VAL A 42 -2.53 12.11 -2.53
N ASP A 43 -2.55 13.41 -2.32
CA ASP A 43 -1.64 14.34 -2.95
C ASP A 43 -0.30 14.18 -2.22
N ILE A 44 0.48 13.20 -2.67
CA ILE A 44 1.82 12.96 -2.15
C ILE A 44 2.64 14.13 -2.66
N PRO A 45 3.32 14.88 -1.76
CA PRO A 45 4.21 15.96 -2.19
C PRO A 45 5.10 15.45 -3.31
N ASP A 46 5.37 16.26 -4.32
CA ASP A 46 6.23 15.93 -5.45
C ASP A 46 7.59 15.45 -4.93
N ILE A 47 7.65 14.16 -4.65
CA ILE A 47 8.90 13.46 -4.47
C ILE A 47 9.32 13.14 -5.91
N PRO A 48 10.36 13.78 -6.45
CA PRO A 48 10.75 13.54 -7.83
C PRO A 48 11.02 12.04 -8.01
N LEU A 49 10.24 11.41 -8.89
CA LEU A 49 10.50 10.04 -9.29
C LEU A 49 11.83 10.04 -10.04
N PRO A 50 12.80 9.21 -9.67
CA PRO A 50 14.07 9.16 -10.36
C PRO A 50 13.88 8.72 -11.82
N SER A 51 14.58 9.39 -12.75
CA SER A 51 14.68 8.99 -14.15
C SER A 51 15.57 7.75 -14.25
N PHE A 52 15.07 6.72 -14.94
CA PHE A 52 15.76 5.45 -15.10
C PHE A 52 16.86 5.57 -16.16
N GLU A 53 18.11 5.73 -15.76
CA GLU A 53 19.27 5.43 -16.58
C GLU A 53 20.09 4.32 -15.91
N ASN A 54 20.36 3.25 -16.66
CA ASN A 54 21.05 2.05 -16.19
C ASN A 54 22.55 2.32 -16.02
N GLU A 55 23.07 2.20 -14.79
CA GLU A 55 24.45 1.84 -14.57
C GLU A 55 24.54 0.64 -13.63
N GLU A 56 25.23 -0.42 -14.06
CA GLU A 56 25.51 -1.61 -13.26
C GLU A 56 26.56 -1.25 -12.18
N SER A 57 26.11 -0.82 -11.00
CA SER A 57 26.98 -0.79 -9.84
C SER A 57 26.94 -2.12 -9.11
N SER A 58 28.07 -2.62 -8.66
CA SER A 58 28.20 -3.86 -7.88
C SER A 58 27.58 -3.78 -6.48
N ILE A 59 27.13 -2.60 -6.06
CA ILE A 59 26.47 -2.31 -4.78
C ILE A 59 25.00 -2.04 -5.08
N ILE A 60 24.10 -2.77 -4.43
CA ILE A 60 22.67 -2.55 -4.56
C ILE A 60 22.31 -1.38 -3.64
N GLU A 61 22.04 -0.21 -4.23
CA GLU A 61 21.61 0.99 -3.51
C GLU A 61 20.23 1.43 -3.99
N ASP A 62 19.43 1.96 -3.07
CA ASP A 62 18.17 2.59 -3.41
C ASP A 62 18.43 3.96 -4.05
N GLU A 63 17.54 4.44 -4.90
CA GLU A 63 17.72 5.69 -5.67
C GLU A 63 17.39 6.95 -4.85
N PHE A 64 17.26 6.81 -3.53
CA PHE A 64 16.92 7.91 -2.61
C PHE A 64 17.51 7.67 -1.23
N ASP A 65 17.69 8.75 -0.48
CA ASP A 65 18.07 8.68 0.92
C ASP A 65 16.87 8.22 1.76
N SER A 66 17.13 7.29 2.68
CA SER A 66 16.10 6.69 3.52
C SER A 66 16.61 6.36 4.92
N ALA A 67 15.72 6.41 5.90
CA ALA A 67 16.02 6.01 7.28
C ALA A 67 16.36 4.52 7.39
N TYR A 68 15.65 3.69 6.62
CA TYR A 68 15.85 2.24 6.57
C TYR A 68 16.05 1.74 5.15
N LYS A 69 17.02 0.85 4.98
CA LYS A 69 17.23 0.08 3.75
C LYS A 69 16.36 -1.16 3.79
N PHE A 70 15.22 -1.10 3.11
CA PHE A 70 14.28 -2.20 3.01
C PHE A 70 14.61 -3.13 1.85
N ALA A 71 14.51 -4.45 2.12
CA ALA A 71 14.32 -5.44 1.08
C ALA A 71 12.82 -5.79 0.97
N VAL A 72 12.31 -5.99 -0.24
CA VAL A 72 10.89 -6.23 -0.49
C VAL A 72 10.69 -7.51 -1.28
N ALA A 73 9.90 -8.45 -0.75
CA ALA A 73 9.54 -9.70 -1.40
C ALA A 73 8.04 -9.74 -1.74
N GLY A 74 7.68 -9.75 -3.02
CA GLY A 74 6.29 -9.89 -3.47
C GLY A 74 5.93 -11.35 -3.71
N VAL A 75 4.86 -11.86 -3.06
CA VAL A 75 4.43 -13.26 -3.16
C VAL A 75 3.05 -13.37 -3.81
N GLY A 76 2.99 -14.12 -4.92
CA GLY A 76 1.80 -14.25 -5.75
C GLY A 76 1.50 -12.99 -6.56
N GLN A 77 0.41 -13.00 -7.34
CA GLN A 77 0.09 -11.90 -8.26
C GLN A 77 -0.09 -10.54 -7.55
N GLY A 78 -0.88 -10.48 -6.48
CA GLY A 78 -1.12 -9.24 -5.74
C GLY A 78 0.14 -8.72 -5.05
N GLY A 79 0.90 -9.60 -4.38
CA GLY A 79 2.16 -9.24 -3.73
C GLY A 79 3.23 -8.78 -4.72
N SER A 80 3.33 -9.44 -5.88
CA SER A 80 4.29 -9.04 -6.93
C SER A 80 3.99 -7.64 -7.49
N ARG A 81 2.71 -7.23 -7.60
CA ARG A 81 2.33 -5.87 -8.03
C ARG A 81 2.66 -4.81 -6.98
N LEU A 82 2.51 -5.12 -5.69
CA LEU A 82 2.96 -4.25 -4.61
C LEU A 82 4.48 -4.09 -4.64
N ALA A 83 5.22 -5.19 -4.77
CA ALA A 83 6.68 -5.16 -4.90
C ALA A 83 7.15 -4.35 -6.12
N GLU A 84 6.47 -4.50 -7.28
CA GLU A 84 6.73 -3.68 -8.46
C GLU A 84 6.51 -2.18 -8.19
N THR A 85 5.54 -1.83 -7.35
CA THR A 85 5.32 -0.43 -6.97
C THR A 85 6.48 0.11 -6.13
N PHE A 86 7.02 -0.67 -5.19
CA PHE A 86 8.23 -0.31 -4.48
C PHE A 86 9.45 -0.14 -5.41
N TRP A 87 9.58 -1.03 -6.42
CA TRP A 87 10.62 -0.87 -7.44
C TRP A 87 10.49 0.45 -8.19
N LYS A 88 9.28 0.84 -8.59
CA LYS A 88 9.00 2.12 -9.25
C LYS A 88 9.25 3.34 -8.36
N LEU A 89 9.22 3.17 -7.04
CA LEU A 89 9.56 4.19 -6.05
C LEU A 89 11.07 4.28 -5.76
N GLY A 90 11.90 3.50 -6.45
CA GLY A 90 13.36 3.57 -6.32
C GLY A 90 14.00 2.54 -5.39
N TYR A 91 13.22 1.65 -4.75
CA TYR A 91 13.78 0.52 -4.01
C TYR A 91 14.41 -0.49 -4.95
N ARG A 92 15.63 -0.92 -4.66
CA ARG A 92 16.40 -1.79 -5.58
C ARG A 92 16.55 -3.23 -5.08
N ARG A 93 16.30 -3.50 -3.80
CA ARG A 93 16.27 -4.84 -3.20
C ARG A 93 14.86 -5.41 -3.25
N VAL A 94 14.31 -5.58 -4.46
CA VAL A 94 12.91 -5.97 -4.67
C VAL A 94 12.85 -7.23 -5.52
N VAL A 95 12.08 -8.22 -5.08
CA VAL A 95 11.88 -9.49 -5.79
C VAL A 95 10.39 -9.86 -5.90
N ALA A 96 10.08 -10.73 -6.86
CA ALA A 96 8.76 -11.32 -7.04
C ALA A 96 8.84 -12.85 -7.10
N ILE A 97 8.01 -13.54 -6.32
CA ILE A 97 7.96 -15.01 -6.24
C ILE A 97 6.54 -15.48 -6.60
N ASN A 98 6.43 -16.40 -7.55
CA ASN A 98 5.13 -16.93 -7.96
C ASN A 98 5.23 -18.39 -8.41
N THR A 99 4.10 -19.10 -8.40
CA THR A 99 3.95 -20.45 -8.95
C THR A 99 3.44 -20.49 -10.39
N ALA A 100 3.10 -19.33 -10.96
CA ALA A 100 2.56 -19.18 -12.32
C ALA A 100 3.39 -18.17 -13.12
N ALA A 101 3.98 -18.61 -14.22
CA ALA A 101 4.79 -17.77 -15.10
C ALA A 101 4.00 -16.60 -15.70
N GLN A 102 2.72 -16.82 -16.03
CA GLN A 102 1.82 -15.80 -16.55
C GLN A 102 1.59 -14.62 -15.61
N ASP A 103 1.74 -14.82 -14.30
CA ASP A 103 1.59 -13.76 -13.30
C ASP A 103 2.88 -12.95 -13.10
N LEU A 104 4.05 -13.54 -13.38
CA LEU A 104 5.36 -12.87 -13.32
C LEU A 104 5.68 -12.09 -14.60
N LYS A 105 5.20 -12.56 -15.75
CA LYS A 105 5.51 -11.96 -17.05
C LYS A 105 5.16 -10.46 -17.13
N PRO A 106 4.00 -9.97 -16.64
CA PRO A 106 3.65 -8.55 -16.71
C PRO A 106 4.35 -7.68 -15.66
N ILE A 107 5.09 -8.26 -14.71
CA ILE A 107 5.79 -7.53 -13.65
C ILE A 107 7.06 -6.90 -14.19
N SER A 108 7.20 -5.58 -14.05
CA SER A 108 8.33 -4.79 -14.57
C SER A 108 9.56 -4.83 -13.65
N LEU A 109 9.92 -6.01 -13.15
CA LEU A 109 11.18 -6.25 -12.44
C LEU A 109 12.18 -6.91 -13.39
N PRO A 110 13.52 -6.76 -13.16
CA PRO A 110 14.53 -7.53 -13.86
C PRO A 110 14.28 -9.04 -13.72
N GLU A 111 14.57 -9.84 -14.74
CA GLU A 111 14.34 -11.29 -14.69
C GLU A 111 15.10 -11.98 -13.54
N LYS A 112 16.30 -11.48 -13.21
CA LYS A 112 17.08 -11.97 -12.07
C LYS A 112 16.41 -11.75 -10.71
N ASN A 113 15.42 -10.86 -10.64
CA ASN A 113 14.64 -10.55 -9.43
C ASN A 113 13.29 -11.29 -9.40
N LYS A 114 13.06 -12.24 -10.30
CA LYS A 114 11.84 -13.03 -10.39
C LYS A 114 12.15 -14.51 -10.14
N LEU A 115 11.40 -15.12 -9.23
CA LEU A 115 11.50 -16.57 -8.94
C LEU A 115 10.19 -17.27 -9.29
N LEU A 116 10.27 -18.23 -10.20
CA LEU A 116 9.14 -19.10 -10.56
C LEU A 116 9.29 -20.47 -9.89
N LEU A 117 8.35 -20.83 -9.03
CA LEU A 117 8.28 -22.12 -8.35
C LEU A 117 7.26 -23.02 -9.03
N GLY A 118 7.67 -24.18 -9.52
CA GLY A 118 6.80 -25.24 -10.06
C GLY A 118 6.10 -24.94 -11.40
N GLY A 119 5.82 -23.72 -11.76
CA GLY A 119 5.35 -23.25 -13.09
C GLY A 119 3.89 -23.50 -13.48
N SER A 120 3.14 -24.38 -12.80
CA SER A 120 1.74 -24.74 -13.15
C SER A 120 0.67 -23.90 -12.44
N GLY A 121 1.09 -22.99 -11.56
CA GLY A 121 0.20 -22.21 -10.71
C GLY A 121 -0.49 -23.01 -9.59
N ALA A 122 -1.00 -22.32 -8.59
CA ALA A 122 -1.68 -22.94 -7.45
C ALA A 122 -3.21 -23.04 -7.63
N GLY A 123 -3.81 -22.40 -8.65
CA GLY A 123 -5.24 -22.48 -8.95
C GLY A 123 -6.14 -22.07 -7.76
N LYS A 124 -5.79 -21.00 -7.03
CA LYS A 124 -6.45 -20.57 -5.78
C LYS A 124 -6.42 -21.63 -4.65
N ASN A 125 -5.57 -22.66 -4.76
CA ASN A 125 -5.42 -23.69 -3.75
C ASN A 125 -4.24 -23.36 -2.82
N ARG A 126 -4.56 -22.84 -1.62
CA ARG A 126 -3.59 -22.46 -0.58
C ARG A 126 -2.69 -23.62 -0.19
N LYS A 127 -3.26 -24.83 0.06
CA LYS A 127 -2.49 -26.01 0.48
C LYS A 127 -1.51 -26.50 -0.60
N LYS A 128 -1.91 -26.42 -1.90
CA LYS A 128 -1.01 -26.74 -3.01
C LYS A 128 0.16 -25.76 -3.07
N ALA A 129 -0.11 -24.46 -2.92
CA ALA A 129 0.95 -23.46 -2.88
C ALA A 129 1.87 -23.67 -1.67
N GLN A 130 1.31 -23.92 -0.50
CA GLN A 130 2.07 -24.22 0.71
C GLN A 130 3.05 -25.36 0.49
N ALA A 131 2.60 -26.49 -0.07
CA ALA A 131 3.47 -27.63 -0.35
C ALA A 131 4.62 -27.28 -1.32
N ILE A 132 4.35 -26.50 -2.38
CA ILE A 132 5.37 -26.05 -3.32
C ILE A 132 6.42 -25.16 -2.62
N PHE A 133 5.98 -24.23 -1.78
CA PHE A 133 6.91 -23.33 -1.08
C PHE A 133 7.73 -24.03 -0.02
N GLU A 134 7.16 -25.01 0.70
CA GLU A 134 7.93 -25.85 1.65
C GLU A 134 8.98 -26.70 0.92
N GLU A 135 8.64 -27.30 -0.22
CA GLU A 135 9.57 -28.07 -1.04
C GLU A 135 10.76 -27.25 -1.54
N HIS A 136 10.52 -25.97 -1.86
CA HIS A 136 11.53 -25.05 -2.41
C HIS A 136 12.06 -24.01 -1.39
N LYS A 137 11.96 -24.30 -0.09
CA LYS A 137 12.32 -23.33 0.96
C LYS A 137 13.79 -22.91 0.87
N GLU A 138 14.68 -23.85 0.57
CA GLU A 138 16.13 -23.58 0.40
C GLU A 138 16.39 -22.75 -0.87
N ASP A 139 15.74 -23.07 -1.99
CA ASP A 139 15.86 -22.28 -3.23
C ASP A 139 15.40 -20.83 -3.03
N ILE A 140 14.31 -20.63 -2.26
CA ILE A 140 13.81 -19.29 -1.91
C ILE A 140 14.83 -18.55 -1.05
N LEU A 141 15.42 -19.21 -0.05
CA LEU A 141 16.41 -18.59 0.83
C LEU A 141 17.64 -18.13 0.02
N ASP A 142 18.18 -18.99 -0.84
CA ASP A 142 19.33 -18.68 -1.67
C ASP A 142 19.00 -17.56 -2.67
N PHE A 143 17.83 -17.57 -3.27
CA PHE A 143 17.36 -16.52 -4.16
C PHE A 143 17.26 -15.18 -3.44
N LEU A 144 16.62 -15.12 -2.26
CA LEU A 144 16.51 -13.89 -1.45
C LEU A 144 17.88 -13.37 -1.03
N LYS A 145 18.75 -14.26 -0.56
CA LYS A 145 20.13 -13.92 -0.17
C LYS A 145 20.92 -13.27 -1.30
N ASN A 146 20.83 -13.84 -2.49
CA ASN A 146 21.53 -13.32 -3.67
C ASN A 146 20.94 -12.01 -4.20
N SER A 147 19.59 -11.86 -4.12
CA SER A 147 18.90 -10.69 -4.65
C SER A 147 18.94 -9.48 -3.71
N PHE A 148 18.93 -9.69 -2.42
CA PHE A 148 18.94 -8.61 -1.44
C PHE A 148 20.35 -8.12 -1.10
N GLY A 149 21.34 -9.00 -1.15
CA GLY A 149 22.70 -8.69 -0.72
C GLY A 149 22.75 -8.38 0.78
N THR A 150 23.83 -7.75 1.20
CA THR A 150 24.05 -7.32 2.59
C THR A 150 23.68 -5.85 2.80
N GLY A 151 23.59 -5.42 4.07
CA GLY A 151 23.37 -4.02 4.43
C GLY A 151 21.91 -3.57 4.31
N ILE A 152 20.96 -4.50 4.54
CA ILE A 152 19.55 -4.18 4.76
C ILE A 152 19.28 -4.01 6.26
N ASP A 153 18.29 -3.21 6.59
CA ASP A 153 17.83 -3.02 7.97
C ASP A 153 16.57 -3.85 8.28
N ARG A 154 15.68 -3.99 7.31
CA ARG A 154 14.38 -4.68 7.46
C ARG A 154 13.93 -5.34 6.15
N ILE A 155 13.10 -6.37 6.25
CA ILE A 155 12.45 -7.02 5.09
C ILE A 155 10.94 -6.81 5.15
N LEU A 156 10.32 -6.48 4.02
CA LEU A 156 8.87 -6.34 3.88
C LEU A 156 8.33 -7.38 2.90
N VAL A 157 7.43 -8.26 3.34
CA VAL A 157 6.81 -9.29 2.51
C VAL A 157 5.43 -8.82 2.05
N CYS A 158 5.26 -8.57 0.75
CA CYS A 158 3.98 -8.18 0.15
C CYS A 158 3.18 -9.42 -0.26
N ILE A 159 1.95 -9.57 0.27
CA ILE A 159 1.16 -10.80 0.15
C ILE A 159 -0.24 -10.48 -0.37
N GLY A 160 -0.66 -11.15 -1.46
CA GLY A 160 -2.06 -11.15 -1.87
C GLY A 160 -2.83 -12.26 -1.17
N ALA A 161 -3.68 -11.92 -0.21
CA ALA A 161 -4.32 -12.85 0.72
C ALA A 161 -5.31 -13.85 0.05
N GLY A 162 -5.99 -13.43 -1.02
CA GLY A 162 -7.05 -14.24 -1.64
C GLY A 162 -6.58 -15.30 -2.63
N GLY A 163 -5.39 -15.14 -3.22
CA GLY A 163 -4.82 -16.08 -4.19
C GLY A 163 -4.32 -17.37 -3.55
N GLY A 164 -4.03 -18.40 -4.38
CA GLY A 164 -3.40 -19.64 -3.90
C GLY A 164 -1.95 -19.40 -3.49
N THR A 165 -1.16 -18.80 -4.39
CA THR A 165 0.28 -18.57 -4.20
C THR A 165 0.56 -17.63 -3.03
N GLY A 166 -0.06 -16.45 -3.00
CA GLY A 166 0.14 -15.48 -1.91
C GLY A 166 -0.31 -16.03 -0.56
N ALA A 167 -1.52 -16.59 -0.50
CA ALA A 167 -2.08 -17.14 0.74
C ALA A 167 -1.30 -18.32 1.31
N GLY A 168 -0.81 -19.22 0.43
CA GLY A 168 -0.07 -20.40 0.85
C GLY A 168 1.42 -20.17 1.06
N GLY A 169 2.05 -19.41 0.15
CA GLY A 169 3.49 -19.14 0.15
C GLY A 169 3.92 -17.98 1.02
N GLY A 170 3.05 -16.95 1.17
CA GLY A 170 3.40 -15.72 1.90
C GLY A 170 3.91 -15.96 3.32
N PRO A 171 3.18 -16.72 4.17
CA PRO A 171 3.65 -17.05 5.51
C PRO A 171 5.00 -17.79 5.54
N ILE A 172 5.28 -18.66 4.54
CA ILE A 172 6.54 -19.38 4.42
C ILE A 172 7.67 -18.43 4.04
N VAL A 173 7.43 -17.49 3.11
CA VAL A 173 8.43 -16.48 2.76
C VAL A 173 8.74 -15.59 3.96
N VAL A 174 7.77 -15.28 4.81
CA VAL A 174 8.02 -14.59 6.09
C VAL A 174 8.99 -15.39 6.96
N ASP A 175 8.80 -16.71 7.11
CA ASP A 175 9.70 -17.57 7.88
C ASP A 175 11.12 -17.59 7.28
N VAL A 176 11.23 -17.70 5.94
CA VAL A 176 12.53 -17.66 5.24
C VAL A 176 13.22 -16.29 5.44
N CYS A 177 12.45 -15.21 5.46
CA CYS A 177 13.00 -13.86 5.73
C CYS A 177 13.49 -13.72 7.18
N HIS A 178 12.84 -14.34 8.16
CA HIS A 178 13.35 -14.42 9.54
C HIS A 178 14.65 -15.22 9.61
N ASP A 179 14.69 -16.43 9.00
CA ASP A 179 15.91 -17.24 8.93
C ASP A 179 17.07 -16.42 8.32
N LEU A 180 16.77 -15.60 7.30
CA LEU A 180 17.75 -14.73 6.64
C LEU A 180 18.20 -13.59 7.56
N CYS A 181 17.29 -12.87 8.22
CA CYS A 181 17.61 -11.80 9.17
C CYS A 181 18.46 -12.31 10.35
N GLN A 182 18.14 -13.47 10.89
CA GLN A 182 18.93 -14.10 11.93
C GLN A 182 20.33 -14.48 11.43
N SER A 183 20.44 -15.07 10.22
CA SER A 183 21.73 -15.43 9.63
C SER A 183 22.66 -14.23 9.38
N TRP A 184 22.08 -13.06 9.17
CA TRP A 184 22.82 -11.79 8.97
C TRP A 184 23.00 -10.97 10.26
N GLY A 185 22.46 -11.43 11.39
CA GLY A 185 22.54 -10.73 12.67
C GLY A 185 21.69 -9.46 12.74
N ILE A 186 20.68 -9.33 11.86
CA ILE A 186 19.72 -8.22 11.83
C ILE A 186 18.69 -8.39 12.96
N GLU A 187 18.19 -9.61 13.16
CA GLU A 187 17.35 -9.99 14.30
C GLU A 187 18.21 -10.67 15.36
N GLN A 188 18.21 -10.10 16.57
CA GLN A 188 18.98 -10.62 17.71
C GLN A 188 18.12 -11.41 18.69
N SER A 189 16.79 -11.29 18.61
CA SER A 189 15.84 -12.03 19.43
C SER A 189 14.49 -12.20 18.72
N ASP A 190 13.71 -13.19 19.13
CA ASP A 190 12.36 -13.46 18.61
C ASP A 190 11.35 -12.32 18.88
N HIS A 191 11.75 -11.32 19.70
CA HIS A 191 10.92 -10.16 20.07
C HIS A 191 11.31 -8.88 19.33
N GLU A 192 12.33 -8.90 18.51
CA GLU A 192 12.77 -7.78 17.67
C GLU A 192 12.51 -8.06 16.19
N ALA A 193 11.26 -8.25 15.82
CA ALA A 193 10.91 -8.53 14.43
C ALA A 193 11.40 -7.42 13.49
N LYS A 194 12.29 -7.78 12.58
CA LYS A 194 12.74 -6.92 11.46
C LYS A 194 12.10 -7.33 10.14
N VAL A 195 11.23 -8.34 10.17
CA VAL A 195 10.40 -8.77 9.06
C VAL A 195 8.98 -8.27 9.26
N GLY A 196 8.48 -7.49 8.31
CA GLY A 196 7.10 -7.02 8.25
C GLY A 196 6.34 -7.57 7.05
N ALA A 197 5.04 -7.30 7.00
CA ALA A 197 4.23 -7.71 5.86
C ALA A 197 3.20 -6.64 5.44
N VAL A 198 2.94 -6.57 4.13
CA VAL A 198 1.77 -5.89 3.55
C VAL A 198 0.81 -6.96 3.04
N LEU A 199 -0.35 -7.07 3.66
CA LEU A 199 -1.39 -8.04 3.34
C LEU A 199 -2.52 -7.37 2.59
N ALA A 200 -2.65 -7.63 1.28
CA ALA A 200 -3.76 -7.13 0.47
C ALA A 200 -4.95 -8.10 0.55
N LEU A 201 -6.06 -7.63 1.13
CA LEU A 201 -7.31 -8.36 1.23
C LEU A 201 -8.10 -8.26 -0.08
N PRO A 202 -8.86 -9.31 -0.48
CA PRO A 202 -9.69 -9.28 -1.67
C PRO A 202 -10.93 -8.40 -1.49
N THR A 203 -11.58 -8.07 -2.60
CA THR A 203 -12.88 -7.41 -2.59
C THR A 203 -14.00 -8.39 -2.18
N LYS A 204 -15.13 -7.86 -1.70
CA LYS A 204 -16.31 -8.68 -1.31
C LYS A 204 -16.93 -9.46 -2.48
N SER A 205 -16.73 -9.00 -3.71
CA SER A 205 -17.24 -9.65 -4.92
C SER A 205 -16.48 -10.92 -5.32
N GLU A 206 -15.34 -11.19 -4.72
CA GLU A 206 -14.55 -12.38 -5.00
C GLU A 206 -15.15 -13.63 -4.34
N GLY A 207 -14.98 -14.79 -4.98
CA GLY A 207 -15.64 -16.03 -4.57
C GLY A 207 -15.24 -16.53 -3.19
N SER A 208 -16.05 -17.44 -2.61
CA SER A 208 -15.89 -17.95 -1.24
C SER A 208 -14.51 -18.51 -0.93
N ARG A 209 -13.89 -19.23 -1.88
CA ARG A 209 -12.53 -19.76 -1.72
C ARG A 209 -11.48 -18.67 -1.51
N VAL A 210 -11.61 -17.55 -2.22
CA VAL A 210 -10.71 -16.40 -2.08
C VAL A 210 -10.87 -15.77 -0.70
N LYS A 211 -12.12 -15.65 -0.21
CA LYS A 211 -12.41 -15.13 1.13
C LYS A 211 -11.86 -16.06 2.23
N THR A 212 -12.03 -17.37 2.09
CA THR A 212 -11.46 -18.36 3.04
C THR A 212 -9.93 -18.27 3.08
N ASN A 213 -9.28 -18.23 1.91
CA ASN A 213 -7.83 -18.06 1.85
C ASN A 213 -7.38 -16.76 2.55
N ALA A 214 -8.10 -15.64 2.31
CA ALA A 214 -7.79 -14.35 2.90
C ALA A 214 -7.93 -14.37 4.43
N LYS A 215 -9.02 -14.95 4.93
CA LYS A 215 -9.28 -15.11 6.37
C LYS A 215 -8.15 -15.91 7.04
N GLU A 216 -7.85 -17.12 6.54
CA GLU A 216 -6.82 -17.98 7.12
C GLU A 216 -5.42 -17.34 7.05
N THR A 217 -5.10 -16.61 5.99
CA THR A 217 -3.82 -15.91 5.86
C THR A 217 -3.74 -14.72 6.82
N ALA A 218 -4.82 -13.93 6.92
CA ALA A 218 -4.89 -12.81 7.86
C ALA A 218 -4.75 -13.29 9.31
N GLU A 219 -5.49 -14.32 9.71
CA GLU A 219 -5.39 -14.93 11.05
C GLU A 219 -3.96 -15.38 11.38
N THR A 220 -3.28 -16.00 10.41
CA THR A 220 -1.89 -16.44 10.57
C THR A 220 -0.93 -15.28 10.82
N LEU A 221 -1.02 -14.20 10.01
CA LEU A 221 -0.12 -13.06 10.12
C LEU A 221 -0.45 -12.16 11.32
N ILE A 222 -1.73 -11.96 11.63
CA ILE A 222 -2.17 -11.23 12.82
C ILE A 222 -1.66 -11.91 14.09
N LYS A 223 -1.78 -13.25 14.19
CA LYS A 223 -1.25 -13.99 15.32
C LYS A 223 0.26 -13.78 15.50
N ARG A 224 1.02 -13.76 14.40
CA ARG A 224 2.47 -13.47 14.43
C ARG A 224 2.74 -12.03 14.86
N SER A 225 1.95 -11.07 14.36
CA SER A 225 2.09 -9.67 14.76
C SER A 225 1.78 -9.48 16.26
N THR A 226 0.70 -10.09 16.76
CA THR A 226 0.34 -10.04 18.19
C THR A 226 1.39 -10.72 19.08
N SER A 227 2.07 -11.77 18.61
CA SER A 227 3.16 -12.41 19.34
C SER A 227 4.50 -11.68 19.24
N GLY A 228 4.58 -10.57 18.50
CA GLY A 228 5.82 -9.79 18.32
C GLY A 228 6.79 -10.39 17.30
N THR A 229 6.43 -11.49 16.62
CA THR A 229 7.31 -12.14 15.62
C THR A 229 7.14 -11.58 14.21
N LEU A 230 6.24 -10.64 13.98
CA LEU A 230 6.04 -9.95 12.68
C LEU A 230 5.72 -8.48 12.92
N SER A 231 6.54 -7.57 12.46
CA SER A 231 6.30 -6.14 12.57
C SER A 231 7.08 -5.36 11.49
N PRO A 232 6.44 -4.40 10.80
CA PRO A 232 5.02 -4.04 10.89
C PRO A 232 4.11 -5.01 10.11
N LEU A 233 2.83 -5.09 10.48
CA LEU A 233 1.79 -5.69 9.66
C LEU A 233 0.85 -4.59 9.16
N ILE A 234 0.80 -4.43 7.83
CA ILE A 234 -0.06 -3.47 7.13
C ILE A 234 -1.16 -4.25 6.41
N ILE A 235 -2.43 -3.98 6.74
CA ILE A 235 -3.58 -4.69 6.15
C ILE A 235 -4.31 -3.75 5.19
N LEU A 236 -4.13 -3.97 3.90
CA LEU A 236 -4.75 -3.21 2.82
C LEU A 236 -6.11 -3.81 2.44
N ASP A 237 -7.20 -3.09 2.66
CA ASP A 237 -8.55 -3.54 2.31
C ASP A 237 -9.00 -2.98 0.96
N ASN A 238 -8.92 -3.80 -0.09
CA ASN A 238 -9.35 -3.43 -1.43
C ASN A 238 -10.86 -3.11 -1.52
N GLU A 239 -11.69 -3.70 -0.66
CA GLU A 239 -13.11 -3.35 -0.61
C GLU A 239 -13.32 -1.93 -0.10
N ARG A 240 -12.56 -1.50 0.92
CA ARG A 240 -12.61 -0.14 1.44
C ARG A 240 -12.14 0.88 0.39
N ILE A 241 -11.05 0.58 -0.32
CA ILE A 241 -10.56 1.43 -1.42
C ILE A 241 -11.64 1.57 -2.50
N ARG A 242 -12.31 0.47 -2.86
CA ARG A 242 -13.42 0.51 -3.81
C ARG A 242 -14.58 1.41 -3.37
N HIS A 243 -14.85 1.46 -2.07
CA HIS A 243 -15.86 2.36 -1.50
C HIS A 243 -15.41 3.82 -1.45
N LEU A 244 -14.14 4.08 -1.17
CA LEU A 244 -13.58 5.43 -1.16
C LEU A 244 -13.45 6.03 -2.57
N TYR A 245 -13.20 5.17 -3.57
CA TYR A 245 -12.99 5.58 -4.96
C TYR A 245 -13.94 4.84 -5.93
N PRO A 246 -15.25 5.06 -5.86
CA PRO A 246 -16.24 4.28 -6.63
C PRO A 246 -16.19 4.51 -8.15
N LYS A 247 -15.61 5.63 -8.60
CA LYS A 247 -15.53 6.00 -10.02
C LYS A 247 -14.21 5.56 -10.70
N LEU A 248 -13.28 4.92 -9.99
CA LEU A 248 -12.03 4.46 -10.60
C LEU A 248 -12.27 3.35 -11.63
N SER A 249 -11.65 3.49 -12.81
CA SER A 249 -11.61 2.41 -13.79
C SER A 249 -10.78 1.22 -13.28
N VAL A 250 -11.02 0.02 -13.83
CA VAL A 250 -10.33 -1.20 -13.40
C VAL A 250 -8.80 -1.06 -13.44
N ASN A 251 -8.26 -0.42 -14.49
CA ASN A 251 -6.81 -0.22 -14.61
C ASN A 251 -6.27 0.78 -13.59
N LYS A 252 -7.01 1.86 -13.31
CA LYS A 252 -6.62 2.87 -12.33
C LYS A 252 -6.77 2.35 -10.90
N PHE A 253 -7.79 1.54 -10.62
CA PHE A 253 -8.06 1.04 -9.26
C PHE A 253 -6.86 0.35 -8.62
N TRP A 254 -6.32 -0.68 -9.27
CA TRP A 254 -5.18 -1.44 -8.73
C TRP A 254 -3.92 -0.60 -8.61
N ASN A 255 -3.68 0.26 -9.59
CA ASN A 255 -2.54 1.17 -9.55
C ASN A 255 -2.68 2.16 -8.38
N THR A 256 -3.83 2.82 -8.23
CA THR A 256 -4.11 3.76 -7.14
C THR A 256 -3.99 3.07 -5.78
N ALA A 257 -4.60 1.89 -5.60
CA ALA A 257 -4.52 1.14 -4.35
C ALA A 257 -3.08 0.84 -3.93
N ASN A 258 -2.30 0.28 -4.85
CA ASN A 258 -0.91 -0.09 -4.57
C ASN A 258 -0.03 1.16 -4.38
N THR A 259 -0.18 2.16 -5.24
CA THR A 259 0.62 3.39 -5.16
C THR A 259 0.34 4.12 -3.85
N SER A 260 -0.91 4.28 -3.44
CA SER A 260 -1.25 5.01 -2.21
C SER A 260 -0.53 4.45 -0.98
N ILE A 261 -0.56 3.12 -0.77
CA ILE A 261 0.07 2.53 0.40
C ILE A 261 1.60 2.54 0.31
N CYS A 262 2.15 2.15 -0.86
CA CYS A 262 3.60 2.12 -1.03
C CYS A 262 4.21 3.52 -0.95
N SER A 263 3.51 4.55 -1.45
CA SER A 263 3.97 5.93 -1.38
C SER A 263 3.90 6.50 0.03
N LEU A 264 2.88 6.18 0.82
CA LEU A 264 2.82 6.59 2.23
C LEU A 264 3.95 5.94 3.04
N PHE A 265 4.18 4.65 2.84
CA PHE A 265 5.31 3.95 3.44
C PHE A 265 6.65 4.58 3.03
N HIS A 266 6.83 4.84 1.74
CA HIS A 266 8.02 5.48 1.18
C HIS A 266 8.22 6.88 1.77
N LEU A 267 7.14 7.69 1.88
CA LEU A 267 7.20 9.02 2.47
C LEU A 267 7.80 8.98 3.88
N PHE A 268 7.23 8.16 4.78
CA PHE A 268 7.73 8.07 6.16
C PHE A 268 9.18 7.57 6.23
N ASN A 269 9.57 6.61 5.39
CA ASN A 269 10.96 6.14 5.32
C ASN A 269 11.92 7.23 4.80
N LYS A 270 11.46 8.09 3.90
CA LYS A 270 12.27 9.17 3.34
C LYS A 270 12.38 10.35 4.30
N ILE A 271 11.26 10.82 4.87
CA ILE A 271 11.29 11.97 5.78
C ILE A 271 12.04 11.69 7.07
N ALA A 272 12.04 10.46 7.58
CA ALA A 272 12.79 10.05 8.75
C ALA A 272 14.33 10.04 8.54
N ALA A 273 14.80 10.27 7.31
CA ALA A 273 16.19 10.51 6.97
C ALA A 273 16.52 11.98 6.69
N GLN A 274 15.52 12.87 6.73
CA GLN A 274 15.67 14.28 6.39
C GLN A 274 15.74 15.14 7.64
N ASP A 275 16.58 16.19 7.58
CA ASP A 275 16.57 17.25 8.58
C ASP A 275 15.31 18.12 8.39
N SER A 276 14.85 18.73 9.48
CA SER A 276 13.75 19.70 9.46
C SER A 276 14.21 21.02 10.09
N GLU A 277 13.82 22.13 9.48
CA GLU A 277 14.02 23.48 10.07
C GLU A 277 13.10 23.71 11.29
N TYR A 278 12.05 22.89 11.47
CA TYR A 278 11.04 23.02 12.52
C TYR A 278 11.12 21.88 13.54
N THR A 279 10.51 20.73 13.24
CA THR A 279 10.48 19.54 14.10
C THR A 279 10.76 18.33 13.25
N ALA A 280 11.80 17.55 13.57
CA ALA A 280 12.16 16.34 12.84
C ALA A 280 11.43 15.11 13.42
N PHE A 281 10.95 14.25 12.52
CA PHE A 281 10.55 12.88 12.76
C PHE A 281 11.72 11.99 12.29
N ASP A 282 12.42 11.37 13.20
CA ASP A 282 13.68 10.71 12.91
C ASP A 282 13.58 9.18 12.77
N LYS A 283 14.74 8.54 12.53
CA LYS A 283 14.84 7.08 12.39
C LYS A 283 14.37 6.33 13.63
N ALA A 284 14.62 6.84 14.85
CA ALA A 284 14.22 6.19 16.09
C ALA A 284 12.70 6.26 16.29
N ASP A 285 12.11 7.40 15.94
CA ASP A 285 10.67 7.59 15.94
C ASP A 285 9.98 6.60 14.99
N LEU A 286 10.51 6.48 13.76
CA LEU A 286 10.01 5.51 12.77
C LEU A 286 10.18 4.06 13.25
N ASP A 287 11.31 3.72 13.89
CA ASP A 287 11.54 2.37 14.42
C ASP A 287 10.50 2.00 15.49
N THR A 288 10.17 2.93 16.38
CA THR A 288 9.16 2.76 17.40
C THR A 288 7.80 2.38 16.79
N VAL A 289 7.39 3.11 15.76
CA VAL A 289 6.13 2.81 15.06
C VAL A 289 6.21 1.50 14.27
N MET A 290 7.30 1.27 13.51
CA MET A 290 7.48 0.06 12.70
C MET A 290 7.60 -1.22 13.55
N SER A 291 7.93 -1.11 14.81
CA SER A 291 8.06 -2.24 15.74
C SER A 291 6.79 -2.49 16.58
N SER A 292 5.72 -1.72 16.38
CA SER A 292 4.50 -1.76 17.20
C SER A 292 3.44 -2.78 16.76
N GLY A 293 3.72 -3.64 15.79
CA GLY A 293 2.78 -4.66 15.31
C GLY A 293 1.92 -4.18 14.14
N ILE A 294 0.59 -4.13 14.29
CA ILE A 294 -0.29 -3.66 13.21
C ILE A 294 -0.23 -2.15 13.11
N ILE A 295 0.06 -1.66 11.91
CA ILE A 295 0.15 -0.23 11.61
C ILE A 295 -0.80 0.21 10.49
N SER A 296 -1.17 1.48 10.53
CA SER A 296 -2.04 2.12 9.56
C SER A 296 -1.54 3.50 9.19
N PHE A 297 -1.78 3.89 7.94
CA PHE A 297 -1.38 5.18 7.39
C PHE A 297 -2.59 6.01 6.98
N GLY A 298 -2.43 7.31 7.01
CA GLY A 298 -3.39 8.25 6.46
C GLY A 298 -2.73 9.51 5.91
N ALA A 299 -3.42 10.17 4.98
CA ALA A 299 -3.03 11.47 4.45
C ALA A 299 -4.28 12.27 4.11
N VAL A 300 -4.33 13.53 4.54
CA VAL A 300 -5.45 14.44 4.27
C VAL A 300 -4.92 15.85 4.08
N PRO A 301 -5.30 16.55 3.00
CA PRO A 301 -5.00 17.97 2.86
C PRO A 301 -5.75 18.78 3.93
N VAL A 302 -5.09 19.80 4.47
CA VAL A 302 -5.72 20.75 5.36
C VAL A 302 -6.60 21.67 4.53
N LYS A 303 -7.89 21.75 4.87
CA LYS A 303 -8.85 22.64 4.23
C LYS A 303 -9.03 23.88 5.08
N TYR A 304 -8.71 25.03 4.55
CA TYR A 304 -8.95 26.34 5.16
C TYR A 304 -9.63 27.27 4.16
N THR A 305 -10.47 28.17 4.66
CA THR A 305 -11.35 29.03 3.84
C THR A 305 -10.83 30.44 3.65
N GLY A 306 -9.76 30.83 4.34
CA GLY A 306 -9.12 32.15 4.30
C GLY A 306 -7.79 32.14 3.56
N GLU A 307 -7.03 33.21 3.70
CA GLU A 307 -5.64 33.30 3.27
C GLU A 307 -4.69 32.59 4.26
N LEU A 308 -5.14 32.40 5.51
CA LEU A 308 -4.35 31.83 6.61
C LEU A 308 -5.04 30.57 7.16
N VAL A 309 -4.24 29.67 7.69
CA VAL A 309 -4.70 28.47 8.43
C VAL A 309 -5.20 28.89 9.81
N GLU A 310 -6.44 28.51 10.13
CA GLU A 310 -7.05 28.79 11.42
C GLU A 310 -6.66 27.75 12.49
N GLU A 311 -6.85 28.09 13.76
CA GLU A 311 -6.47 27.27 14.93
C GLU A 311 -6.98 25.81 14.88
N THR A 312 -8.16 25.58 14.30
CA THR A 312 -8.81 24.27 14.29
C THR A 312 -8.64 23.47 12.99
N ASP A 313 -8.11 24.08 11.92
CA ASP A 313 -8.07 23.45 10.58
C ASP A 313 -7.21 22.18 10.56
N ILE A 314 -6.03 22.24 11.17
CA ILE A 314 -5.11 21.08 11.26
C ILE A 314 -5.73 19.99 12.14
N SER A 315 -6.36 20.32 13.27
CA SER A 315 -7.00 19.34 14.13
C SER A 315 -8.22 18.68 13.46
N HIS A 316 -8.95 19.40 12.62
CA HIS A 316 -9.99 18.85 11.76
C HIS A 316 -9.40 17.90 10.71
N ALA A 317 -8.30 18.25 10.07
CA ALA A 317 -7.60 17.40 9.11
C ALA A 317 -7.10 16.11 9.77
N VAL A 318 -6.51 16.17 10.96
CA VAL A 318 -6.12 14.99 11.75
C VAL A 318 -7.31 14.08 12.00
N ARG A 319 -8.44 14.62 12.47
CA ARG A 319 -9.66 13.84 12.73
C ARG A 319 -10.22 13.20 11.47
N ASP A 320 -10.22 13.93 10.36
CA ASP A 320 -10.70 13.43 9.06
C ASP A 320 -9.77 12.37 8.48
N ASN A 321 -8.46 12.50 8.68
CA ASN A 321 -7.46 11.52 8.29
C ASN A 321 -7.75 10.15 8.92
N LEU A 322 -7.99 10.12 10.23
CA LEU A 322 -8.26 8.88 10.97
C LEU A 322 -9.56 8.20 10.51
N LYS A 323 -10.56 8.96 10.06
CA LYS A 323 -11.83 8.42 9.51
C LYS A 323 -11.69 7.90 8.09
N LYS A 324 -10.83 8.52 7.27
CA LYS A 324 -10.64 8.22 5.85
C LYS A 324 -9.49 7.24 5.56
N ASN A 325 -9.03 6.54 6.59
CA ASN A 325 -7.98 5.56 6.46
C ASN A 325 -8.28 4.54 5.34
N ILE A 326 -7.33 4.35 4.42
CA ILE A 326 -7.43 3.42 3.27
C ILE A 326 -7.15 1.96 3.64
N LEU A 327 -6.65 1.73 4.82
CA LEU A 327 -6.38 0.39 5.33
C LEU A 327 -7.65 -0.25 5.90
N ALA A 328 -7.57 -1.49 6.35
CA ALA A 328 -8.70 -2.21 6.92
C ALA A 328 -9.44 -1.36 7.97
N ASN A 329 -10.73 -1.62 8.13
CA ASN A 329 -11.57 -0.91 9.13
C ASN A 329 -11.09 -1.25 10.55
N ILE A 330 -10.18 -0.43 11.04
CA ILE A 330 -9.51 -0.55 12.34
C ILE A 330 -10.11 0.45 13.34
N ASP A 331 -10.08 0.09 14.62
CA ASP A 331 -10.31 1.05 15.69
C ASP A 331 -9.00 1.73 16.06
N VAL A 332 -8.82 2.98 15.61
CA VAL A 332 -7.60 3.75 15.86
C VAL A 332 -7.38 4.06 17.35
N ASN A 333 -8.44 4.01 18.17
CA ASN A 333 -8.31 4.24 19.62
C ASN A 333 -7.55 3.11 20.33
N THR A 334 -7.37 1.96 19.69
CA THR A 334 -6.57 0.85 20.23
C THR A 334 -5.08 1.04 20.01
N GLY A 335 -4.68 2.01 19.16
CA GLY A 335 -3.28 2.31 18.87
C GLY A 335 -2.56 2.89 20.11
N ASN A 336 -1.30 2.52 20.27
CA ASN A 336 -0.46 2.96 21.40
C ASN A 336 0.73 3.83 21.00
N VAL A 337 1.02 3.92 19.72
CA VAL A 337 2.06 4.78 19.16
C VAL A 337 1.58 5.41 17.86
N ALA A 338 1.96 6.64 17.60
CA ALA A 338 1.66 7.29 16.32
C ALA A 338 2.74 8.31 15.95
N ALA A 339 2.74 8.68 14.68
CA ALA A 339 3.37 9.92 14.25
C ALA A 339 2.36 10.76 13.47
N CYS A 340 2.45 12.07 13.66
CA CYS A 340 1.75 13.09 12.88
C CYS A 340 2.79 13.98 12.22
N VAL A 341 2.77 14.01 10.90
CA VAL A 341 3.69 14.82 10.11
C VAL A 341 2.89 15.79 9.26
N VAL A 342 3.22 17.07 9.40
CA VAL A 342 2.64 18.15 8.60
C VAL A 342 3.66 18.55 7.54
N ILE A 343 3.27 18.52 6.28
CA ILE A 343 4.12 18.92 5.15
C ILE A 343 3.39 20.01 4.38
N GLY A 344 4.08 21.12 4.09
CA GLY A 344 3.49 22.23 3.36
C GLY A 344 4.50 23.11 2.67
N ASP A 345 4.04 24.08 1.89
CA ASP A 345 4.92 25.09 1.35
C ASP A 345 5.42 26.02 2.46
N LYS A 346 6.61 26.57 2.22
CA LYS A 346 7.29 27.37 3.25
C LYS A 346 6.47 28.60 3.67
N ASP A 347 5.87 29.31 2.72
CA ASP A 347 5.11 30.52 3.01
C ASP A 347 3.90 30.19 3.90
N THR A 348 3.16 29.13 3.55
CA THR A 348 2.01 28.66 4.35
C THR A 348 2.44 28.18 5.75
N LEU A 349 3.57 27.49 5.87
CA LEU A 349 4.08 27.04 7.18
C LEU A 349 4.53 28.20 8.07
N ASP A 350 5.26 29.18 7.50
CA ASP A 350 5.75 30.35 8.24
C ASP A 350 4.59 31.23 8.73
N ASP A 351 3.48 31.28 8.00
CA ASP A 351 2.26 32.00 8.37
C ASP A 351 1.30 31.18 9.28
N THR A 352 1.54 29.88 9.47
CA THR A 352 0.69 29.03 10.30
C THR A 352 0.99 29.25 11.78
N PRO A 353 -0.03 29.60 12.62
CA PRO A 353 0.17 29.75 14.05
C PRO A 353 0.67 28.44 14.69
N GLN A 354 1.69 28.52 15.55
CA GLN A 354 2.20 27.35 16.27
C GLN A 354 1.11 26.63 17.05
N GLU A 355 0.14 27.38 17.60
CA GLU A 355 -0.99 26.84 18.34
C GLU A 355 -1.89 25.94 17.49
N SER A 356 -2.05 26.23 16.18
CA SER A 356 -2.78 25.38 15.24
C SER A 356 -2.09 24.02 15.03
N LEU A 357 -0.76 24.00 14.95
CA LEU A 357 0.04 22.77 14.88
C LEU A 357 -0.06 21.96 16.17
N GLU A 358 0.10 22.61 17.34
CA GLU A 358 -0.01 21.97 18.64
C GLU A 358 -1.39 21.34 18.86
N HIS A 359 -2.48 22.04 18.52
CA HIS A 359 -3.84 21.51 18.59
C HIS A 359 -4.03 20.29 17.68
N GLY A 360 -3.40 20.28 16.50
CA GLY A 360 -3.40 19.12 15.61
C GLY A 360 -2.73 17.89 16.23
N PHE A 361 -1.58 18.06 16.82
CA PHE A 361 -0.86 16.98 17.52
C PHE A 361 -1.59 16.49 18.77
N GLU A 362 -2.12 17.41 19.58
CA GLU A 362 -2.95 17.06 20.75
C GLU A 362 -4.21 16.28 20.35
N GLN A 363 -4.84 16.63 19.22
CA GLN A 363 -6.02 15.90 18.75
C GLN A 363 -5.70 14.43 18.51
N LEU A 364 -4.52 14.09 17.96
CA LEU A 364 -4.10 12.70 17.77
C LEU A 364 -3.87 12.01 19.14
N THR A 365 -3.19 12.68 20.07
CA THR A 365 -2.95 12.15 21.43
C THR A 365 -4.27 11.85 22.16
N ARG A 366 -5.25 12.73 22.04
CA ARG A 366 -6.59 12.54 22.66
C ARG A 366 -7.36 11.36 22.06
N LEU A 367 -7.15 11.08 20.78
CA LEU A 367 -7.83 9.99 20.06
C LEU A 367 -7.22 8.62 20.36
N LEU A 368 -5.92 8.54 20.61
CA LEU A 368 -5.22 7.30 20.97
C LEU A 368 -5.38 6.93 22.46
N GLY A 369 -5.70 7.90 23.32
CA GLY A 369 -5.87 7.68 24.74
C GLY A 369 -4.61 7.87 25.59
N GLU A 370 -4.77 7.76 26.90
CA GLU A 370 -3.70 7.97 27.88
C GLU A 370 -2.60 6.91 27.76
N GLY A 371 -1.34 7.36 27.79
CA GLY A 371 -0.17 6.49 27.73
C GLY A 371 0.34 6.22 26.31
N SER A 372 -0.32 6.73 25.28
CA SER A 372 0.19 6.64 23.91
C SER A 372 1.37 7.58 23.67
N THR A 373 2.29 7.15 22.79
CA THR A 373 3.42 7.98 22.31
C THR A 373 3.06 8.58 20.95
N VAL A 374 3.17 9.91 20.84
CA VAL A 374 2.93 10.62 19.57
C VAL A 374 4.19 11.36 19.15
N HIS A 375 4.81 10.88 18.07
CA HIS A 375 5.94 11.54 17.41
C HIS A 375 5.42 12.62 16.46
N ARG A 376 6.25 13.65 16.20
CA ARG A 376 5.85 14.83 15.45
C ARG A 376 6.89 15.13 14.38
N GLY A 377 6.42 15.67 13.25
CA GLY A 377 7.31 16.16 12.19
C GLY A 377 6.66 17.32 11.44
N ILE A 378 7.46 18.31 11.06
CA ILE A 378 7.04 19.45 10.24
C ILE A 378 8.10 19.65 9.17
N TYR A 379 7.70 19.55 7.90
CA TYR A 379 8.61 19.64 6.76
C TYR A 379 8.05 20.58 5.69
N HIS A 380 8.93 21.28 4.99
CA HIS A 380 8.51 22.10 3.86
C HIS A 380 8.69 21.39 2.52
N THR A 381 7.86 21.79 1.55
CA THR A 381 7.87 21.32 0.16
C THR A 381 7.65 22.50 -0.78
N SER A 382 7.87 22.31 -2.08
CA SER A 382 7.54 23.30 -3.11
C SER A 382 6.05 23.37 -3.46
N LYS A 383 5.25 22.38 -3.01
CA LYS A 383 3.82 22.29 -3.33
C LYS A 383 3.01 23.16 -2.36
N LYS A 384 2.09 23.98 -2.89
CA LYS A 384 1.24 24.87 -2.09
C LYS A 384 0.25 24.10 -1.21
N GLY A 385 0.00 24.68 -0.03
CA GLY A 385 -0.93 24.17 0.98
C GLY A 385 -0.28 23.22 1.99
N LEU A 386 -1.08 22.74 2.94
CA LEU A 386 -0.65 21.83 4.00
C LEU A 386 -1.32 20.47 3.84
N VAL A 387 -0.56 19.40 4.09
CA VAL A 387 -1.07 18.03 4.17
C VAL A 387 -0.66 17.41 5.50
N VAL A 388 -1.60 16.79 6.18
CA VAL A 388 -1.37 16.02 7.40
C VAL A 388 -1.19 14.56 7.03
N TYR A 389 -0.06 13.99 7.41
CA TYR A 389 0.23 12.57 7.30
C TYR A 389 0.24 11.94 8.68
N THR A 390 -0.37 10.77 8.82
CA THR A 390 -0.34 10.01 10.07
C THR A 390 0.10 8.58 9.82
N ILE A 391 0.83 8.04 10.79
CA ILE A 391 1.06 6.62 10.93
C ILE A 391 0.72 6.24 12.37
N ILE A 392 -0.08 5.21 12.56
CA ILE A 392 -0.53 4.73 13.86
C ILE A 392 -0.17 3.26 13.96
N GLY A 393 0.36 2.86 15.10
CA GLY A 393 0.78 1.50 15.37
C GLY A 393 0.29 0.97 16.71
N GLY A 394 0.49 -0.32 16.93
CA GLY A 394 -0.06 -1.03 18.09
C GLY A 394 -1.57 -1.23 18.03
N ILE A 395 -2.14 -1.21 16.82
CA ILE A 395 -3.58 -1.29 16.60
C ILE A 395 -4.04 -2.73 16.78
N GLU A 396 -5.20 -2.93 17.42
CA GLU A 396 -5.85 -4.23 17.47
C GLU A 396 -6.33 -4.69 16.09
N ALA A 397 -6.35 -6.00 15.89
CA ALA A 397 -6.79 -6.56 14.62
C ALA A 397 -8.28 -6.28 14.37
N PRO A 398 -8.67 -5.91 13.13
CA PRO A 398 -10.06 -5.63 12.82
C PRO A 398 -10.95 -6.85 13.05
N GLU A 399 -11.95 -6.75 13.95
CA GLU A 399 -12.89 -7.84 14.25
C GLU A 399 -13.59 -8.40 13.01
N GLN A 400 -13.83 -7.55 12.01
CA GLN A 400 -14.51 -7.92 10.77
C GLN A 400 -13.72 -8.92 9.90
N LEU A 401 -12.43 -9.10 10.15
CA LEU A 401 -11.63 -10.14 9.47
C LEU A 401 -11.96 -11.54 9.99
N PHE A 402 -12.59 -11.64 11.15
CA PHE A 402 -12.95 -12.89 11.83
C PHE A 402 -14.45 -13.23 11.74
N ALA A 403 -15.27 -12.27 11.28
CA ALA A 403 -16.72 -12.42 11.12
C ALA A 403 -17.14 -13.23 9.87
#